data_7de41388119769d6fc979dfc5c41e76f
#
_entry.id   7de41388119769d6fc979dfc5c41e76f
#
_cell.length_a   1.000
_cell.length_b   1.000
_cell.length_c   1.000
_cell.angle_alpha   90.00
_cell.angle_beta   90.00
_cell.angle_gamma   90.00
#
_symmetry.space_group_name_H-M   'P 1'
#
loop_
_entity.id
_entity.type
_entity.pdbx_description
1 polymer ?
#
loop_
_entity_poly.entity_id
_entity_poly.type
_entity_poly.pdbx_seq_one_letter_code
_entity_poly.pdbx_strand_id
1 'polypeptide(L)'
;MAQLLIIYTTLRGKTGTMVEPVAEGIRSEGVEARIMQVEQVTMADMTAADGIIIGSPTRFGAVEWKVKRLFDEITIEGYPGPLEGKVGGAFTAGGRAGSGAELTLLNVLHILLNHGMIIQGEPFGPHYGPVALGEPTEELFHFCRTWGARWARLVKRFAAGQGARP
;
A
#
# COMPACT_ATOMS: atom_id res chain seq x y z
N MET A 1 -6.27 -6.16 17.66
CA MET A 1 -6.16 -4.77 17.20
C MET A 1 -6.00 -4.85 15.69
N ALA A 2 -6.72 -4.03 14.92
CA ALA A 2 -6.58 -4.04 13.48
C ALA A 2 -5.16 -3.61 13.06
N GLN A 3 -4.61 -4.24 12.02
CA GLN A 3 -3.25 -4.01 11.56
C GLN A 3 -3.20 -3.76 10.04
N LEU A 4 -2.47 -2.72 9.64
CA LEU A 4 -2.08 -2.47 8.26
C LEU A 4 -0.59 -2.77 8.08
N LEU A 5 -0.25 -3.60 7.10
CA LEU A 5 1.11 -3.89 6.70
C LEU A 5 1.52 -2.97 5.57
N ILE A 6 2.54 -2.13 5.80
CA ILE A 6 3.17 -1.32 4.77
C ILE A 6 4.39 -2.08 4.24
N ILE A 7 4.30 -2.52 3.00
CA ILE A 7 5.40 -3.18 2.29
C ILE A 7 6.01 -2.17 1.33
N TYR A 8 7.31 -1.94 1.40
CA TYR A 8 7.93 -0.98 0.51
C TYR A 8 9.29 -1.42 -0.02
N THR A 9 9.66 -0.82 -1.13
CA THR A 9 11.03 -0.81 -1.63
C THR A 9 11.41 0.60 -2.05
N THR A 10 12.70 0.91 -2.04
CA THR A 10 13.20 2.23 -2.39
C THR A 10 14.58 2.12 -3.03
N LEU A 11 14.85 2.93 -4.06
CA LEU A 11 16.14 2.95 -4.76
C LEU A 11 17.01 4.13 -4.35
N ARG A 12 16.42 5.29 -4.14
CA ARG A 12 17.08 6.56 -3.81
C ARG A 12 16.50 7.22 -2.56
N GLY A 13 15.82 6.45 -1.71
CA GLY A 13 15.24 6.93 -0.47
C GLY A 13 13.85 7.57 -0.58
N LYS A 14 13.45 8.14 -1.72
CA LYS A 14 12.21 8.94 -1.86
C LYS A 14 10.93 8.19 -1.50
N THR A 15 10.76 6.96 -1.97
CA THR A 15 9.64 6.11 -1.54
C THR A 15 9.70 5.82 -0.04
N GLY A 16 10.92 5.58 0.47
CA GLY A 16 11.16 5.32 1.89
C GLY A 16 10.75 6.48 2.80
N THR A 17 10.97 7.74 2.39
CA THR A 17 10.58 8.92 3.19
C THR A 17 9.07 9.11 3.31
N MET A 18 8.27 8.52 2.40
CA MET A 18 6.81 8.56 2.45
C MET A 18 6.22 7.54 3.44
N VAL A 19 6.98 6.51 3.80
CA VAL A 19 6.50 5.38 4.62
C VAL A 19 6.04 5.85 6.00
N GLU A 20 6.87 6.60 6.70
CA GLU A 20 6.55 7.04 8.06
C GLU A 20 5.35 8.00 8.11
N PRO A 21 5.21 9.02 7.24
CA PRO A 21 3.99 9.81 7.16
C PRO A 21 2.71 8.99 6.94
N VAL A 22 2.74 7.96 6.10
CA VAL A 22 1.61 7.03 5.93
C VAL A 22 1.32 6.28 7.23
N ALA A 23 2.37 5.75 7.87
CA ALA A 23 2.25 5.00 9.13
C ALA A 23 1.75 5.87 10.29
N GLU A 24 2.21 7.13 10.39
CA GLU A 24 1.70 8.11 11.36
C GLU A 24 0.20 8.30 11.21
N GLY A 25 -0.29 8.47 9.97
CA GLY A 25 -1.71 8.57 9.68
C GLY A 25 -2.50 7.32 10.11
N ILE A 26 -1.96 6.13 9.87
CA ILE A 26 -2.58 4.88 10.29
C ILE A 26 -2.67 4.80 11.82
N ARG A 27 -1.57 5.07 12.51
CA ARG A 27 -1.49 5.02 13.98
C ARG A 27 -2.39 6.05 14.66
N SER A 28 -2.58 7.22 14.06
CA SER A 28 -3.48 8.27 14.60
C SER A 28 -4.94 7.81 14.74
N GLU A 29 -5.32 6.78 14.01
CA GLU A 29 -6.65 6.17 14.07
C GLU A 29 -6.72 4.92 15.00
N GLY A 30 -5.66 4.63 15.76
CA GLY A 30 -5.61 3.48 16.66
C GLY A 30 -5.47 2.13 15.95
N VAL A 31 -4.93 2.11 14.72
CA VAL A 31 -4.61 0.92 13.95
C VAL A 31 -3.10 0.72 13.99
N GLU A 32 -2.66 -0.53 14.12
CA GLU A 32 -1.25 -0.85 14.06
C GLU A 32 -0.72 -0.67 12.63
N ALA A 33 0.40 0.05 12.48
CA ALA A 33 1.14 0.16 11.23
C ALA A 33 2.44 -0.63 11.33
N ARG A 34 2.48 -1.80 10.72
CA ARG A 34 3.68 -2.61 10.60
C ARG A 34 4.38 -2.27 9.29
N ILE A 35 5.67 -1.96 9.35
CA ILE A 35 6.47 -1.54 8.20
C ILE A 35 7.50 -2.62 7.89
N MET A 36 7.56 -3.07 6.64
CA MET A 36 8.53 -4.07 6.18
C MET A 36 9.08 -3.71 4.80
N GLN A 37 10.36 -3.96 4.60
CA GLN A 37 10.94 -3.96 3.26
C GLN A 37 10.50 -5.20 2.49
N VAL A 38 10.30 -5.07 1.19
CA VAL A 38 9.74 -6.10 0.32
C VAL A 38 10.51 -7.44 0.40
N GLU A 39 11.83 -7.38 0.62
CA GLU A 39 12.68 -8.56 0.72
C GLU A 39 12.53 -9.36 2.04
N GLN A 40 11.87 -8.78 3.03
CA GLN A 40 11.69 -9.39 4.36
C GLN A 40 10.30 -9.97 4.55
N VAL A 41 9.39 -9.72 3.60
CA VAL A 41 7.97 -10.09 3.73
C VAL A 41 7.77 -11.57 3.42
N THR A 42 6.99 -12.21 4.27
CA THR A 42 6.53 -13.59 4.09
C THR A 42 5.01 -13.64 3.86
N MET A 43 4.50 -14.76 3.35
CA MET A 43 3.06 -15.00 3.25
C MET A 43 2.37 -14.90 4.62
N ALA A 44 3.02 -15.37 5.68
CA ALA A 44 2.47 -15.27 7.04
C ALA A 44 2.26 -13.82 7.48
N ASP A 45 3.19 -12.91 7.14
CA ASP A 45 3.06 -11.47 7.43
C ASP A 45 1.87 -10.86 6.69
N MET A 46 1.70 -11.19 5.41
CA MET A 46 0.60 -10.69 4.58
C MET A 46 -0.75 -11.25 5.04
N THR A 47 -0.78 -12.52 5.44
CA THR A 47 -2.01 -13.18 5.92
C THR A 47 -2.45 -12.64 7.28
N ALA A 48 -1.52 -12.33 8.18
CA ALA A 48 -1.81 -11.81 9.50
C ALA A 48 -2.38 -10.38 9.49
N ALA A 49 -2.05 -9.57 8.48
CA ALA A 49 -2.54 -8.20 8.37
C ALA A 49 -3.99 -8.13 7.88
N ASP A 50 -4.75 -7.13 8.34
CA ASP A 50 -6.11 -6.84 7.87
C ASP A 50 -6.13 -6.06 6.56
N GLY A 51 -5.00 -5.47 6.18
CA GLY A 51 -4.81 -4.80 4.90
C GLY A 51 -3.34 -4.56 4.58
N ILE A 52 -3.05 -4.28 3.30
CA ILE A 52 -1.70 -4.15 2.78
C ILE A 52 -1.58 -2.85 1.97
N ILE A 53 -0.57 -2.07 2.28
CA ILE A 53 -0.21 -0.86 1.54
C ILE A 53 1.16 -1.07 0.90
N ILE A 54 1.27 -0.84 -0.41
CA ILE A 54 2.51 -1.05 -1.16
C ILE A 54 3.15 0.29 -1.54
N GLY A 55 4.39 0.49 -1.12
CA GLY A 55 5.24 1.58 -1.58
C GLY A 55 6.27 1.11 -2.62
N SER A 56 6.17 1.60 -3.85
CA SER A 56 7.09 1.25 -4.92
C SER A 56 7.66 2.49 -5.61
N PRO A 57 8.95 2.58 -5.90
CA PRO A 57 9.43 3.59 -6.82
C PRO A 57 8.94 3.30 -8.24
N THR A 58 8.75 4.35 -9.04
CA THR A 58 8.53 4.23 -10.48
C THR A 58 9.83 3.81 -11.15
N ARG A 59 9.83 2.68 -11.82
CA ARG A 59 10.99 2.10 -12.49
C ARG A 59 10.68 1.88 -13.97
N PHE A 60 11.28 2.70 -14.86
CA PHE A 60 11.03 2.63 -16.30
C PHE A 60 9.53 2.58 -16.66
N GLY A 61 8.73 3.44 -16.00
CA GLY A 61 7.29 3.55 -16.27
C GLY A 61 6.41 2.51 -15.57
N ALA A 62 6.96 1.64 -14.68
CA ALA A 62 6.23 0.55 -14.05
C ALA A 62 6.60 0.38 -12.57
N VAL A 63 5.92 -0.56 -11.91
CA VAL A 63 6.25 -1.03 -10.56
C VAL A 63 7.65 -1.65 -10.53
N GLU A 64 8.35 -1.46 -9.42
CA GLU A 64 9.67 -2.07 -9.21
C GLU A 64 9.54 -3.59 -9.14
N TRP A 65 10.44 -4.31 -9.85
CA TRP A 65 10.35 -5.77 -10.06
C TRP A 65 10.27 -6.59 -8.77
N LYS A 66 10.87 -6.14 -7.67
CA LYS A 66 10.83 -6.84 -6.38
C LYS A 66 9.42 -6.95 -5.82
N VAL A 67 8.60 -5.92 -6.03
CA VAL A 67 7.17 -5.96 -5.65
C VAL A 67 6.45 -7.02 -6.48
N LYS A 68 6.63 -7.00 -7.80
CA LYS A 68 6.01 -8.01 -8.67
C LYS A 68 6.46 -9.42 -8.30
N ARG A 69 7.77 -9.61 -8.10
CA ARG A 69 8.35 -10.88 -7.67
C ARG A 69 7.75 -11.38 -6.36
N LEU A 70 7.59 -10.52 -5.34
CA LEU A 70 6.97 -10.89 -4.09
C LEU A 70 5.60 -11.56 -4.32
N PHE A 71 4.74 -10.93 -5.11
CA PHE A 71 3.42 -11.46 -5.39
C PHE A 71 3.45 -12.70 -6.30
N ASP A 72 4.38 -12.81 -7.21
CA ASP A 72 4.53 -13.99 -8.08
C ASP A 72 5.04 -15.22 -7.33
N GLU A 73 5.96 -15.05 -6.37
CA GLU A 73 6.57 -16.16 -5.65
C GLU A 73 5.77 -16.61 -4.44
N ILE A 74 5.17 -15.66 -3.70
CA ILE A 74 4.48 -15.95 -2.44
C ILE A 74 3.09 -16.58 -2.66
N THR A 75 2.43 -16.27 -3.79
CA THR A 75 1.00 -16.54 -3.95
C THR A 75 0.65 -17.72 -4.85
N ILE A 76 1.64 -18.47 -5.33
CA ILE A 76 1.41 -19.64 -6.21
C ILE A 76 0.66 -20.77 -5.49
N GLU A 77 0.89 -20.98 -4.19
CA GLU A 77 0.20 -21.98 -3.41
C GLU A 77 -1.05 -21.41 -2.72
N GLY A 78 -2.23 -21.75 -3.23
CA GLY A 78 -3.50 -21.42 -2.56
C GLY A 78 -4.34 -20.32 -3.20
N TYR A 79 -4.51 -20.33 -4.50
CA TYR A 79 -5.51 -19.50 -5.17
C TYR A 79 -6.90 -20.17 -5.11
N PRO A 80 -8.01 -19.44 -4.74
CA PRO A 80 -8.09 -18.05 -4.29
C PRO A 80 -7.41 -17.84 -2.93
N GLY A 81 -6.61 -16.77 -2.88
CA GLY A 81 -5.57 -16.63 -1.88
C GLY A 81 -6.02 -16.05 -0.53
N PRO A 82 -5.14 -16.10 0.45
CA PRO A 82 -5.38 -15.61 1.82
C PRO A 82 -5.51 -14.07 1.91
N LEU A 83 -5.41 -13.36 0.78
CA LEU A 83 -5.54 -11.89 0.72
C LEU A 83 -6.95 -11.44 0.30
N GLU A 84 -7.82 -12.38 -0.10
CA GLU A 84 -9.19 -12.04 -0.49
C GLU A 84 -9.94 -11.28 0.61
N GLY A 85 -10.61 -10.20 0.22
CA GLY A 85 -11.39 -9.35 1.11
C GLY A 85 -10.57 -8.41 2.01
N LYS A 86 -9.24 -8.48 2.01
CA LYS A 86 -8.39 -7.49 2.70
C LYS A 86 -8.37 -6.17 1.93
N VAL A 87 -8.18 -5.06 2.65
CA VAL A 87 -8.03 -3.76 1.98
C VAL A 87 -6.61 -3.58 1.44
N GLY A 88 -6.49 -2.91 0.28
CA GLY A 88 -5.20 -2.70 -0.38
C GLY A 88 -5.05 -1.31 -0.97
N GLY A 89 -3.85 -0.74 -0.87
CA GLY A 89 -3.53 0.57 -1.41
C GLY A 89 -2.09 0.69 -1.89
N ALA A 90 -1.79 1.78 -2.61
CA ALA A 90 -0.47 2.01 -3.17
C ALA A 90 -0.01 3.46 -3.03
N PHE A 91 1.30 3.67 -2.89
CA PHE A 91 1.95 4.96 -3.06
C PHE A 91 3.26 4.81 -3.85
N THR A 92 3.70 5.87 -4.50
CA THR A 92 4.88 5.82 -5.37
C THR A 92 5.71 7.09 -5.33
N ALA A 93 6.96 6.97 -5.74
CA ALA A 93 7.84 8.09 -6.03
C ALA A 93 8.42 7.95 -7.45
N GLY A 94 8.25 9.00 -8.26
CA GLY A 94 8.82 9.13 -9.59
C GLY A 94 9.81 10.28 -9.69
N GLY A 95 10.64 10.29 -10.72
CA GLY A 95 11.64 11.34 -10.91
C GLY A 95 11.06 12.68 -11.35
N ARG A 96 9.98 12.67 -12.12
CA ARG A 96 9.32 13.86 -12.71
C ARG A 96 7.96 13.49 -13.29
N ALA A 97 7.15 14.50 -13.62
CA ALA A 97 5.89 14.30 -14.35
C ALA A 97 6.16 13.59 -15.70
N GLY A 98 5.24 12.73 -16.11
CA GLY A 98 5.36 11.92 -17.31
C GLY A 98 6.32 10.72 -17.21
N SER A 99 6.83 10.42 -16.00
CA SER A 99 7.71 9.26 -15.80
C SER A 99 6.97 7.93 -15.59
N GLY A 100 5.65 7.92 -15.57
CA GLY A 100 4.82 6.74 -15.37
C GLY A 100 4.48 6.47 -13.89
N ALA A 101 4.43 7.51 -13.06
CA ALA A 101 4.10 7.35 -11.64
C ALA A 101 2.68 6.78 -11.45
N GLU A 102 1.68 7.31 -12.17
CA GLU A 102 0.31 6.80 -12.12
C GLU A 102 0.22 5.36 -12.66
N LEU A 103 1.00 5.02 -13.70
CA LEU A 103 1.06 3.65 -14.20
C LEU A 103 1.66 2.70 -13.15
N THR A 104 2.64 3.18 -12.37
CA THR A 104 3.19 2.40 -11.25
C THR A 104 2.13 2.11 -10.19
N LEU A 105 1.32 3.11 -9.81
CA LEU A 105 0.19 2.91 -8.89
C LEU A 105 -0.80 1.90 -9.46
N LEU A 106 -1.22 2.08 -10.72
CA LEU A 106 -2.15 1.16 -11.38
C LEU A 106 -1.59 -0.26 -11.47
N ASN A 107 -0.30 -0.45 -11.77
CA ASN A 107 0.31 -1.78 -11.73
C ASN A 107 0.16 -2.44 -10.35
N VAL A 108 0.44 -1.71 -9.28
CA VAL A 108 0.27 -2.23 -7.91
C VAL A 108 -1.19 -2.54 -7.63
N LEU A 109 -2.10 -1.61 -7.93
CA LEU A 109 -3.54 -1.81 -7.69
C LEU A 109 -4.09 -3.01 -8.47
N HIS A 110 -3.63 -3.23 -9.71
CA HIS A 110 -4.00 -4.42 -10.49
C HIS A 110 -3.52 -5.71 -9.84
N ILE A 111 -2.29 -5.73 -9.29
CA ILE A 111 -1.79 -6.88 -8.53
C ILE A 111 -2.72 -7.16 -7.36
N LEU A 112 -3.04 -6.16 -6.55
CA LEU A 112 -3.90 -6.31 -5.37
C LEU A 112 -5.32 -6.77 -5.74
N LEU A 113 -5.90 -6.20 -6.80
CA LEU A 113 -7.21 -6.61 -7.31
C LEU A 113 -7.24 -8.07 -7.78
N ASN A 114 -6.16 -8.56 -8.42
CA ASN A 114 -6.05 -9.96 -8.82
C ASN A 114 -6.01 -10.93 -7.63
N HIS A 115 -5.63 -10.44 -6.44
CA HIS A 115 -5.69 -11.21 -5.18
C HIS A 115 -7.02 -11.06 -4.43
N GLY A 116 -8.06 -10.50 -5.06
CA GLY A 116 -9.37 -10.30 -4.44
C GLY A 116 -9.42 -9.21 -3.39
N MET A 117 -8.42 -8.32 -3.36
CA MET A 117 -8.36 -7.25 -2.37
C MET A 117 -9.31 -6.09 -2.72
N ILE A 118 -9.73 -5.37 -1.69
CA ILE A 118 -10.65 -4.22 -1.80
C ILE A 118 -9.82 -2.94 -1.92
N ILE A 119 -10.02 -2.19 -3.00
CA ILE A 119 -9.33 -0.93 -3.27
C ILE A 119 -10.31 0.24 -3.09
N GLN A 120 -9.86 1.28 -2.39
CA GLN A 120 -10.61 2.53 -2.25
C GLN A 120 -9.88 3.67 -2.97
N GLY A 121 -10.55 4.31 -3.93
CA GLY A 121 -10.05 5.51 -4.59
C GLY A 121 -10.01 6.74 -3.67
N GLU A 122 -9.20 7.74 -3.99
CA GLU A 122 -9.10 9.02 -3.30
C GLU A 122 -9.88 10.10 -4.08
N PRO A 123 -10.98 10.66 -3.53
CA PRO A 123 -11.81 11.62 -4.27
C PRO A 123 -11.25 13.06 -4.26
N PHE A 124 -10.38 13.41 -3.30
CA PHE A 124 -9.93 14.78 -3.07
C PHE A 124 -8.43 15.00 -3.31
N GLY A 125 -7.78 14.14 -4.11
CA GLY A 125 -6.35 14.24 -4.35
C GLY A 125 -5.90 13.33 -5.48
N PRO A 126 -4.66 12.84 -5.46
CA PRO A 126 -4.21 11.81 -6.37
C PRO A 126 -5.07 10.55 -6.24
N HIS A 127 -5.95 10.31 -7.22
CA HIS A 127 -7.04 9.33 -7.12
C HIS A 127 -6.59 7.89 -6.88
N TYR A 128 -5.37 7.56 -7.30
CA TYR A 128 -4.81 6.20 -7.16
C TYR A 128 -3.91 6.03 -5.93
N GLY A 129 -3.58 7.13 -5.23
CA GLY A 129 -2.72 7.16 -4.06
C GLY A 129 -1.61 8.21 -4.12
N PRO A 130 -0.86 8.42 -3.03
CA PRO A 130 0.19 9.44 -2.96
C PRO A 130 1.30 9.24 -3.99
N VAL A 131 1.70 10.34 -4.63
CA VAL A 131 2.77 10.38 -5.64
C VAL A 131 3.78 11.46 -5.29
N ALA A 132 5.05 11.10 -5.08
CA ALA A 132 6.15 12.05 -5.06
C ALA A 132 6.72 12.22 -6.47
N LEU A 133 6.74 13.44 -6.99
CA LEU A 133 7.43 13.80 -8.24
C LEU A 133 8.65 14.66 -7.90
N GLY A 134 9.83 14.11 -8.04
CA GLY A 134 11.06 14.74 -7.56
C GLY A 134 11.28 14.53 -6.06
N GLU A 135 11.65 15.58 -5.31
CA GLU A 135 11.80 15.51 -3.86
C GLU A 135 10.43 15.60 -3.18
N PRO A 136 10.12 14.71 -2.22
CA PRO A 136 8.89 14.80 -1.42
C PRO A 136 8.81 16.12 -0.64
N THR A 137 7.61 16.70 -0.56
CA THR A 137 7.33 17.97 0.10
C THR A 137 6.53 17.76 1.39
N GLU A 138 6.51 18.76 2.28
CA GLU A 138 5.65 18.73 3.48
C GLU A 138 4.16 18.62 3.15
N GLU A 139 3.72 19.21 2.03
CA GLU A 139 2.34 19.07 1.55
C GLU A 139 2.04 17.61 1.21
N LEU A 140 2.95 16.94 0.52
CA LEU A 140 2.82 15.49 0.24
C LEU A 140 2.82 14.68 1.52
N PHE A 141 3.69 14.98 2.48
CA PHE A 141 3.71 14.26 3.77
C PHE A 141 2.40 14.47 4.55
N HIS A 142 1.85 15.67 4.53
CA HIS A 142 0.52 15.92 5.09
C HIS A 142 -0.56 15.07 4.39
N PHE A 143 -0.52 15.01 3.06
CA PHE A 143 -1.42 14.14 2.29
C PHE A 143 -1.22 12.65 2.63
N CYS A 144 0.01 12.18 2.76
CA CYS A 144 0.31 10.80 3.18
C CYS A 144 -0.32 10.46 4.54
N ARG A 145 -0.26 11.37 5.54
CA ARG A 145 -0.91 11.19 6.85
C ARG A 145 -2.42 11.08 6.72
N THR A 146 -3.07 12.00 6.02
CA THR A 146 -4.53 11.98 5.80
C THR A 146 -4.98 10.74 5.06
N TRP A 147 -4.22 10.34 4.06
CA TRP A 147 -4.46 9.14 3.26
C TRP A 147 -4.29 7.86 4.12
N GLY A 148 -3.22 7.76 4.92
CA GLY A 148 -3.01 6.65 5.84
C GLY A 148 -4.13 6.52 6.88
N ALA A 149 -4.56 7.64 7.48
CA ALA A 149 -5.69 7.66 8.39
C ALA A 149 -7.00 7.17 7.74
N ARG A 150 -7.20 7.48 6.47
CA ARG A 150 -8.36 7.01 5.70
C ARG A 150 -8.36 5.50 5.52
N TRP A 151 -7.21 4.90 5.22
CA TRP A 151 -7.06 3.44 5.14
C TRP A 151 -7.31 2.76 6.48
N ALA A 152 -6.83 3.33 7.57
CA ALA A 152 -7.08 2.83 8.91
C ALA A 152 -8.58 2.83 9.26
N ARG A 153 -9.30 3.90 8.92
CA ARG A 153 -10.78 3.94 9.08
C ARG A 153 -11.48 2.87 8.26
N LEU A 154 -11.00 2.60 7.03
CA LEU A 154 -11.57 1.57 6.18
C LEU A 154 -11.37 0.16 6.78
N VAL A 155 -10.15 -0.16 7.22
CA VAL A 155 -9.85 -1.43 7.89
C VAL A 155 -10.72 -1.65 9.11
N LYS A 156 -10.89 -0.63 9.97
CA LYS A 156 -11.76 -0.73 11.15
C LYS A 156 -13.22 -1.07 10.80
N ARG A 157 -13.74 -0.53 9.69
CA ARG A 157 -15.11 -0.84 9.22
C ARG A 157 -15.25 -2.31 8.80
N PHE A 158 -14.25 -2.86 8.09
CA PHE A 158 -14.28 -4.26 7.69
C PHE A 158 -14.06 -5.21 8.87
N ALA A 159 -13.13 -4.90 9.78
CA ALA A 159 -12.90 -5.70 10.99
C ALA A 159 -14.14 -5.75 11.89
N ALA A 160 -14.88 -4.66 12.05
CA ALA A 160 -16.13 -4.62 12.79
C ALA A 160 -17.23 -5.48 12.14
N GLY A 161 -17.27 -5.56 10.81
CA GLY A 161 -18.25 -6.38 10.07
C GLY A 161 -17.96 -7.89 10.10
N GLN A 162 -16.71 -8.30 10.31
CA GLN A 162 -16.36 -9.72 10.41
C GLN A 162 -16.81 -10.40 11.71
N GLY A 163 -17.07 -9.63 12.77
CA GLY A 163 -17.67 -10.12 14.02
C GLY A 163 -19.17 -10.46 13.94
N ALA A 164 -19.82 -10.18 12.79
CA ALA A 164 -21.25 -10.39 12.57
C ALA A 164 -21.56 -11.48 11.51
N ARG A 165 -20.60 -12.37 11.22
CA ARG A 165 -20.92 -13.54 10.37
C ARG A 165 -21.67 -14.58 11.21
N PRO A 166 -22.85 -15.03 10.74
CA PRO A 166 -23.65 -16.03 11.43
C PRO A 166 -22.96 -17.40 11.46
#